data_28a0c94b73a852370d8f5d9c5cb797b8
#
_entry.id   28a0c94b73a852370d8f5d9c5cb797b8
#
_cell.length_a   1.000
_cell.length_b   1.000
_cell.length_c   1.000
_cell.angle_alpha   90.00
_cell.angle_beta   90.00
_cell.angle_gamma   90.00
#
_symmetry.space_group_name_H-M   'P 1'
#
loop_
_entity.id
_entity.type
_entity.pdbx_description
1 polymer ?
#
loop_
_entity_poly.entity_id
_entity_poly.type
_entity_poly.pdbx_seq_one_letter_code
_entity_poly.pdbx_strand_id
1 'polypeptide(L)'
;MFRHIVLLLAALALAAPTPGRAQSTDREREQERIERERERERDRRERDREQAEERAERAREQAEARAERDREREQTRRERELAGALDTTVTFDARGTVNVSCPGGDVIVTGTARNQIVVKARTERGAIRFASSGGNATLEPAASRGCNDAHFELSVPAGVHLVTNTWSGSLRVSGVKGEIDAHAQSGDVDVRDAGDDVEVETLSGDVTIQGASGAVNVHTVSGDISLTGGRGTVEMETVSGDIELRDVVSSQVRTNSTSGDLTFAGAIVNAGRYQFETHSGELRLELPANVGAELSLSTFSGEIDSAFPITLTPGAHGIGASQAKKLTFSLGQGSARIIAETFSGDVTLTKTGRRP
;
A
#
# COMPACT_ATOMS: atom_id res chain seq x y z
N MET A 1 -50.52 -17.40 43.53
CA MET A 1 -51.10 -16.99 44.83
C MET A 1 -52.60 -17.10 44.71
N PHE A 2 -53.19 -17.82 45.76
CA PHE A 2 -54.63 -17.96 46.09
C PHE A 2 -55.52 -18.65 45.04
N ARG A 3 -55.86 -19.96 45.12
CA ARG A 3 -56.65 -20.69 46.10
C ARG A 3 -58.04 -20.08 46.37
N HIS A 4 -59.11 -20.73 45.86
CA HIS A 4 -60.27 -21.02 46.73
C HIS A 4 -61.03 -22.26 46.23
N ILE A 5 -61.07 -23.23 47.10
CA ILE A 5 -61.89 -24.43 47.16
C ILE A 5 -63.24 -24.04 47.74
N VAL A 6 -64.32 -24.50 47.17
CA VAL A 6 -65.60 -24.64 47.94
C VAL A 6 -66.20 -26.01 47.66
N LEU A 7 -66.20 -26.80 48.73
CA LEU A 7 -66.98 -28.01 48.90
C LEU A 7 -68.44 -27.66 49.22
N LEU A 8 -69.39 -28.38 48.69
CA LEU A 8 -70.70 -28.57 49.41
C LEU A 8 -71.29 -29.94 49.13
N LEU A 9 -71.77 -30.49 50.25
CA LEU A 9 -72.24 -31.84 50.55
C LEU A 9 -73.60 -32.19 49.93
N ALA A 10 -73.73 -33.47 49.77
CA ALA A 10 -74.81 -34.39 49.62
C ALA A 10 -76.22 -34.06 50.21
N ALA A 11 -77.24 -34.46 49.47
CA ALA A 11 -78.47 -35.02 50.06
C ALA A 11 -79.04 -36.10 49.11
N LEU A 12 -79.06 -37.28 49.64
CA LEU A 12 -79.61 -38.50 49.06
C LEU A 12 -81.15 -38.47 49.24
N ALA A 13 -81.96 -38.62 48.19
CA ALA A 13 -83.36 -38.99 48.27
C ALA A 13 -83.64 -40.07 47.20
N LEU A 14 -83.91 -41.27 47.72
CA LEU A 14 -84.48 -42.43 46.99
C LEU A 14 -85.89 -42.11 46.49
N ALA A 15 -86.16 -42.19 45.19
CA ALA A 15 -87.51 -42.36 44.67
C ALA A 15 -87.46 -43.39 43.52
N ALA A 16 -88.31 -44.39 43.57
CA ALA A 16 -88.43 -45.52 42.67
C ALA A 16 -88.84 -45.13 41.26
N PRO A 17 -88.43 -45.80 40.21
CA PRO A 17 -88.67 -45.39 38.85
C PRO A 17 -90.04 -45.82 38.34
N THR A 18 -90.82 -44.90 37.78
CA THR A 18 -91.99 -45.15 36.93
C THR A 18 -91.56 -45.41 35.44
N PRO A 19 -92.12 -46.36 34.72
CA PRO A 19 -91.62 -46.86 33.42
C PRO A 19 -91.83 -45.87 32.23
N GLY A 20 -92.30 -44.66 32.42
CA GLY A 20 -92.41 -43.64 31.39
C GLY A 20 -91.29 -42.62 31.37
N ARG A 21 -90.39 -42.65 32.39
CA ARG A 21 -89.28 -41.66 32.50
C ARG A 21 -87.93 -42.08 31.90
N ALA A 22 -87.79 -43.37 31.51
CA ALA A 22 -86.54 -43.91 31.03
C ALA A 22 -86.27 -43.47 29.54
N GLN A 23 -87.34 -43.33 28.71
CA GLN A 23 -87.16 -42.93 27.30
C GLN A 23 -86.93 -41.41 27.09
N SER A 24 -87.37 -40.56 28.04
CA SER A 24 -87.07 -39.13 27.99
C SER A 24 -85.60 -38.86 28.41
N THR A 25 -85.10 -39.57 29.38
CA THR A 25 -83.76 -39.43 29.89
C THR A 25 -82.67 -39.90 28.83
N ASP A 26 -82.97 -40.90 28.02
CA ASP A 26 -82.08 -41.37 27.00
C ASP A 26 -82.02 -40.39 25.81
N ARG A 27 -83.13 -39.74 25.46
CA ARG A 27 -83.13 -38.69 24.42
C ARG A 27 -82.43 -37.40 24.90
N GLU A 28 -82.59 -37.02 26.15
CA GLU A 28 -81.93 -35.90 26.77
C GLU A 28 -80.38 -36.16 26.80
N ARG A 29 -79.96 -37.35 27.22
CA ARG A 29 -78.52 -37.73 27.21
C ARG A 29 -77.93 -37.74 25.79
N GLU A 30 -78.66 -38.20 24.81
CA GLU A 30 -78.25 -38.21 23.43
C GLU A 30 -78.14 -36.73 22.86
N GLN A 31 -79.08 -35.86 23.24
CA GLN A 31 -78.99 -34.44 22.86
C GLN A 31 -77.82 -33.74 23.54
N GLU A 32 -77.57 -33.97 24.84
CA GLU A 32 -76.42 -33.46 25.56
C GLU A 32 -75.11 -33.99 24.96
N ARG A 33 -75.08 -35.24 24.50
CA ARG A 33 -73.89 -35.78 23.82
C ARG A 33 -73.59 -35.09 22.48
N ILE A 34 -74.59 -34.88 21.65
CA ILE A 34 -74.50 -34.19 20.41
C ILE A 34 -74.12 -32.72 20.61
N GLU A 35 -74.67 -32.07 21.63
CA GLU A 35 -74.38 -30.69 21.95
C GLU A 35 -72.93 -30.53 22.46
N ARG A 36 -72.44 -31.41 23.35
CA ARG A 36 -71.05 -31.46 23.79
C ARG A 36 -70.05 -31.78 22.63
N GLU A 37 -70.48 -32.60 21.66
CA GLU A 37 -69.66 -32.92 20.49
C GLU A 37 -69.57 -31.72 19.56
N ARG A 38 -70.70 -30.99 19.32
CA ARG A 38 -70.71 -29.73 18.56
C ARG A 38 -69.89 -28.62 19.23
N GLU A 39 -69.95 -28.51 20.53
CA GLU A 39 -69.13 -27.57 21.32
C GLU A 39 -67.66 -27.87 21.16
N ARG A 40 -67.27 -29.14 21.33
CA ARG A 40 -65.86 -29.57 21.13
C ARG A 40 -65.37 -29.33 19.69
N GLU A 41 -66.27 -29.52 18.73
CA GLU A 41 -65.91 -29.27 17.33
C GLU A 41 -65.78 -27.77 17.04
N ARG A 42 -66.60 -26.90 17.65
CA ARG A 42 -66.47 -25.44 17.58
C ARG A 42 -65.15 -24.98 18.24
N ASP A 43 -64.87 -25.44 19.43
CA ASP A 43 -63.63 -25.12 20.17
C ASP A 43 -62.37 -25.59 19.39
N ARG A 44 -62.49 -26.74 18.72
CA ARG A 44 -61.39 -27.23 17.88
C ARG A 44 -61.19 -26.35 16.66
N ARG A 45 -62.25 -25.98 15.97
CA ARG A 45 -62.21 -25.10 14.81
C ARG A 45 -61.74 -23.69 15.15
N GLU A 46 -62.09 -23.19 16.33
CA GLU A 46 -61.60 -21.92 16.85
C GLU A 46 -60.12 -21.94 17.13
N ARG A 47 -59.63 -22.97 17.85
CA ARG A 47 -58.19 -23.17 18.09
C ARG A 47 -57.39 -23.36 16.81
N ASP A 48 -57.92 -24.12 15.85
CA ASP A 48 -57.30 -24.30 14.54
C ASP A 48 -57.20 -23.00 13.74
N ARG A 49 -58.21 -22.12 13.86
CA ARG A 49 -58.20 -20.78 13.28
C ARG A 49 -57.17 -19.87 13.97
N GLU A 50 -57.17 -19.79 15.28
CA GLU A 50 -56.17 -19.01 16.04
C GLU A 50 -54.75 -19.45 15.73
N GLN A 51 -54.48 -20.75 15.67
CA GLN A 51 -53.19 -21.28 15.30
C GLN A 51 -52.80 -20.96 13.83
N ALA A 52 -53.79 -20.98 12.94
CA ALA A 52 -53.55 -20.63 11.54
C ALA A 52 -53.27 -19.12 11.36
N GLU A 53 -53.98 -18.26 12.09
CA GLU A 53 -53.75 -16.82 12.12
C GLU A 53 -52.38 -16.48 12.70
N GLU A 54 -52.01 -17.10 13.84
CA GLU A 54 -50.71 -16.90 14.46
C GLU A 54 -49.55 -17.37 13.59
N ARG A 55 -49.73 -18.51 12.88
CA ARG A 55 -48.75 -18.97 11.89
C ARG A 55 -48.63 -18.03 10.67
N ALA A 56 -49.76 -17.49 10.21
CA ALA A 56 -49.78 -16.55 9.11
C ALA A 56 -49.16 -15.21 9.49
N GLU A 57 -49.38 -14.73 10.69
CA GLU A 57 -48.75 -13.52 11.24
C GLU A 57 -47.24 -13.69 11.38
N ARG A 58 -46.76 -14.75 11.99
CA ARG A 58 -45.34 -15.10 12.09
C ARG A 58 -44.68 -15.26 10.70
N ALA A 59 -45.38 -15.85 9.75
CA ALA A 59 -44.88 -15.98 8.38
C ALA A 59 -44.76 -14.62 7.68
N ARG A 60 -45.72 -13.70 7.93
CA ARG A 60 -45.63 -12.32 7.40
C ARG A 60 -44.49 -11.55 8.01
N GLU A 61 -44.34 -11.57 9.34
CA GLU A 61 -43.19 -10.93 10.03
C GLU A 61 -41.85 -11.47 9.52
N GLN A 62 -41.75 -12.79 9.33
CA GLN A 62 -40.52 -13.40 8.78
C GLN A 62 -40.28 -12.99 7.32
N ALA A 63 -41.33 -12.86 6.52
CA ALA A 63 -41.21 -12.42 5.13
C ALA A 63 -40.81 -10.95 5.03
N GLU A 64 -41.38 -10.10 5.88
CA GLU A 64 -41.00 -8.68 5.98
C GLU A 64 -39.56 -8.50 6.43
N ALA A 65 -39.14 -9.21 7.48
CA ALA A 65 -37.77 -9.17 7.98
C ALA A 65 -36.74 -9.69 6.95
N ARG A 66 -37.13 -10.67 6.11
CA ARG A 66 -36.27 -11.12 4.99
C ARG A 66 -36.19 -10.06 3.89
N ALA A 67 -37.32 -9.48 3.50
CA ALA A 67 -37.36 -8.44 2.48
C ALA A 67 -36.56 -7.18 2.89
N GLU A 68 -36.59 -6.83 4.16
CA GLU A 68 -35.81 -5.72 4.71
C GLU A 68 -34.32 -6.01 4.65
N ARG A 69 -33.88 -7.19 5.09
CA ARG A 69 -32.47 -7.63 4.98
C ARG A 69 -31.97 -7.70 3.54
N ASP A 70 -32.82 -8.13 2.63
CA ASP A 70 -32.44 -8.21 1.21
C ASP A 70 -32.33 -6.81 0.59
N ARG A 71 -33.18 -5.87 0.96
CA ARG A 71 -33.06 -4.45 0.57
C ARG A 71 -31.79 -3.82 1.13
N GLU A 72 -31.50 -4.06 2.39
CA GLU A 72 -30.29 -3.55 3.05
C GLU A 72 -29.01 -4.12 2.41
N ARG A 73 -29.01 -5.41 2.08
CA ARG A 73 -27.91 -6.05 1.32
C ARG A 73 -27.76 -5.48 -0.07
N GLU A 74 -28.84 -5.23 -0.76
CA GLU A 74 -28.80 -4.66 -2.11
C GLU A 74 -28.37 -3.19 -2.10
N GLN A 75 -28.78 -2.41 -1.11
CA GLN A 75 -28.28 -1.04 -0.90
C GLN A 75 -26.79 -1.04 -0.59
N THR A 76 -26.33 -1.87 0.34
CA THR A 76 -24.91 -2.00 0.69
C THR A 76 -24.08 -2.47 -0.52
N ARG A 77 -24.64 -3.35 -1.37
CA ARG A 77 -23.97 -3.79 -2.60
C ARG A 77 -23.86 -2.65 -3.62
N ARG A 78 -24.92 -1.88 -3.84
CA ARG A 78 -24.92 -0.72 -4.74
C ARG A 78 -23.99 0.38 -4.24
N GLU A 79 -23.98 0.66 -2.94
CA GLU A 79 -23.06 1.61 -2.33
C GLU A 79 -21.59 1.17 -2.51
N ARG A 80 -21.30 -0.13 -2.40
CA ARG A 80 -19.96 -0.68 -2.68
C ARG A 80 -19.59 -0.60 -4.15
N GLU A 81 -20.51 -0.89 -5.06
CA GLU A 81 -20.28 -0.80 -6.52
C GLU A 81 -20.06 0.66 -6.97
N LEU A 82 -20.71 1.63 -6.34
CA LEU A 82 -20.57 3.07 -6.65
C LEU A 82 -19.38 3.71 -5.94
N ALA A 83 -18.99 3.22 -4.76
CA ALA A 83 -17.91 3.79 -3.95
C ALA A 83 -16.52 3.30 -4.35
N GLY A 84 -16.42 2.19 -5.07
CA GLY A 84 -15.15 1.54 -5.43
C GLY A 84 -14.49 2.05 -6.70
N ALA A 85 -15.10 2.96 -7.46
CA ALA A 85 -14.54 3.46 -8.71
C ALA A 85 -14.70 4.97 -8.82
N LEU A 86 -13.63 5.65 -9.19
CA LEU A 86 -13.61 7.07 -9.50
C LEU A 86 -12.98 7.24 -10.89
N ASP A 87 -13.73 7.85 -11.82
CA ASP A 87 -13.23 8.27 -13.12
C ASP A 87 -13.61 9.74 -13.30
N THR A 88 -12.63 10.62 -13.28
CA THR A 88 -12.86 12.05 -13.37
C THR A 88 -11.73 12.77 -14.10
N THR A 89 -12.09 13.87 -14.72
CA THR A 89 -11.14 14.75 -15.41
C THR A 89 -11.40 16.18 -14.98
N VAL A 90 -10.37 16.87 -14.51
CA VAL A 90 -10.43 18.27 -14.12
C VAL A 90 -9.31 19.07 -14.78
N THR A 91 -9.58 20.31 -15.12
CA THR A 91 -8.56 21.26 -15.55
C THR A 91 -7.66 21.58 -14.36
N PHE A 92 -6.34 21.59 -14.55
CA PHE A 92 -5.41 21.80 -13.47
C PHE A 92 -4.24 22.67 -13.90
N ASP A 93 -3.62 23.37 -12.95
CA ASP A 93 -2.44 24.18 -13.20
C ASP A 93 -1.24 23.32 -13.60
N ALA A 94 -0.47 23.76 -14.60
CA ALA A 94 0.72 23.06 -15.05
C ALA A 94 1.82 22.92 -13.99
N ARG A 95 1.80 23.76 -12.96
CA ARG A 95 2.77 23.79 -11.84
C ARG A 95 2.10 23.66 -10.47
N GLY A 96 0.92 23.08 -10.44
CA GLY A 96 0.21 22.83 -9.18
C GLY A 96 0.81 21.65 -8.42
N THR A 97 0.34 21.43 -7.20
CA THR A 97 0.75 20.30 -6.34
C THR A 97 -0.30 19.20 -6.39
N VAL A 98 0.13 18.00 -6.62
CA VAL A 98 -0.72 16.79 -6.64
C VAL A 98 -0.32 15.88 -5.50
N ASN A 99 -1.21 15.72 -4.52
CA ASN A 99 -1.02 14.82 -3.39
C ASN A 99 -1.79 13.53 -3.60
N VAL A 100 -1.10 12.41 -3.54
CA VAL A 100 -1.69 11.07 -3.65
C VAL A 100 -1.40 10.27 -2.40
N SER A 101 -2.43 9.90 -1.67
CA SER A 101 -2.31 9.02 -0.50
C SER A 101 -3.00 7.70 -0.76
N CYS A 102 -2.26 6.60 -0.71
CA CYS A 102 -2.80 5.25 -0.90
C CYS A 102 -2.27 4.31 0.20
N PRO A 103 -3.07 3.95 1.20
CA PRO A 103 -2.64 3.03 2.27
C PRO A 103 -2.34 1.61 1.78
N GLY A 104 -2.88 1.20 0.64
CA GLY A 104 -2.60 -0.12 0.08
C GLY A 104 -3.02 -0.23 -1.38
N GLY A 105 -2.12 -0.70 -2.22
CA GLY A 105 -2.36 -0.89 -3.64
C GLY A 105 -1.38 -0.13 -4.53
N ASP A 106 -1.56 -0.25 -5.84
CA ASP A 106 -0.65 0.30 -6.82
C ASP A 106 -1.03 1.72 -7.25
N VAL A 107 -0.04 2.59 -7.36
CA VAL A 107 -0.17 3.96 -7.83
C VAL A 107 0.66 4.15 -9.09
N ILE A 108 0.01 4.55 -10.17
CA ILE A 108 0.66 4.86 -11.45
C ILE A 108 0.39 6.32 -11.79
N VAL A 109 1.45 7.11 -11.90
CA VAL A 109 1.36 8.52 -12.26
C VAL A 109 2.11 8.78 -13.58
N THR A 110 1.43 9.39 -14.54
CA THR A 110 2.01 9.72 -15.84
C THR A 110 1.93 11.22 -16.08
N GLY A 111 3.07 11.87 -16.28
CA GLY A 111 3.17 13.26 -16.67
C GLY A 111 2.77 13.45 -18.14
N THR A 112 1.91 14.41 -18.42
CA THR A 112 1.41 14.72 -19.76
C THR A 112 1.57 16.20 -20.09
N ALA A 113 1.53 16.53 -21.39
CA ALA A 113 1.58 17.93 -21.84
C ALA A 113 0.24 18.68 -21.66
N ARG A 114 -0.79 18.03 -21.12
CA ARG A 114 -2.12 18.61 -20.96
C ARG A 114 -2.28 19.22 -19.58
N ASN A 115 -2.89 20.42 -19.50
CA ASN A 115 -3.21 21.08 -18.23
C ASN A 115 -4.50 20.52 -17.62
N GLN A 116 -4.51 19.23 -17.37
CA GLN A 116 -5.62 18.50 -16.76
C GLN A 116 -5.11 17.31 -15.95
N ILE A 117 -5.84 17.00 -14.89
CA ILE A 117 -5.68 15.74 -14.17
C ILE A 117 -6.79 14.80 -14.62
N VAL A 118 -6.41 13.60 -15.05
CA VAL A 118 -7.32 12.47 -15.26
C VAL A 118 -7.05 11.46 -14.16
N VAL A 119 -8.05 11.14 -13.39
CA VAL A 119 -7.97 10.16 -12.31
C VAL A 119 -8.84 8.97 -12.68
N LYS A 120 -8.25 7.80 -12.72
CA LYS A 120 -8.94 6.52 -12.75
C LYS A 120 -8.51 5.73 -11.53
N ALA A 121 -9.39 5.61 -10.58
CA ALA A 121 -9.08 4.94 -9.34
C ALA A 121 -10.13 3.87 -9.06
N ARG A 122 -9.68 2.72 -8.57
CA ARG A 122 -10.52 1.60 -8.18
C ARG A 122 -10.04 1.05 -6.85
N THR A 123 -10.98 0.62 -6.03
CA THR A 123 -10.69 -0.07 -4.77
C THR A 123 -11.73 -1.15 -4.52
N GLU A 124 -11.32 -2.26 -3.97
CA GLU A 124 -12.28 -3.32 -3.58
C GLU A 124 -13.08 -2.94 -2.34
N ARG A 125 -12.58 -2.06 -1.51
CA ARG A 125 -13.24 -1.63 -0.27
C ARG A 125 -13.01 -0.15 -0.02
N GLY A 126 -14.08 0.54 0.34
CA GLY A 126 -14.06 1.94 0.73
C GLY A 126 -14.38 2.88 -0.42
N ALA A 127 -14.43 4.16 -0.12
CA ALA A 127 -14.65 5.23 -1.08
C ALA A 127 -13.35 6.00 -1.29
N ILE A 128 -13.18 6.52 -2.50
CA ILE A 128 -12.06 7.37 -2.90
C ILE A 128 -12.57 8.79 -2.96
N ARG A 129 -11.82 9.72 -2.38
CA ARG A 129 -12.07 11.16 -2.45
C ARG A 129 -11.04 11.80 -3.34
N PHE A 130 -11.50 12.56 -4.30
CA PHE A 130 -10.68 13.45 -5.09
C PHE A 130 -11.19 14.89 -4.87
N ALA A 131 -10.29 15.79 -4.53
CA ALA A 131 -10.56 17.21 -4.39
C ALA A 131 -9.52 18.00 -5.18
N SER A 132 -9.95 19.04 -5.89
CA SER A 132 -9.07 19.93 -6.63
C SER A 132 -9.51 21.38 -6.42
N SER A 133 -8.61 22.23 -5.95
CA SER A 133 -8.86 23.65 -5.70
C SER A 133 -7.56 24.45 -5.70
N GLY A 134 -7.54 25.57 -6.40
CA GLY A 134 -6.48 26.59 -6.30
C GLY A 134 -5.07 26.08 -6.61
N GLY A 135 -4.90 25.20 -7.58
CA GLY A 135 -3.60 24.61 -7.91
C GLY A 135 -3.15 23.47 -7.01
N ASN A 136 -4.01 23.00 -6.11
CA ASN A 136 -3.79 21.81 -5.29
C ASN A 136 -4.81 20.73 -5.66
N ALA A 137 -4.35 19.51 -5.84
CA ALA A 137 -5.21 18.33 -6.00
C ALA A 137 -4.83 17.27 -4.96
N THR A 138 -5.84 16.63 -4.39
CA THR A 138 -5.63 15.57 -3.40
C THR A 138 -6.47 14.36 -3.77
N LEU A 139 -5.83 13.21 -3.85
CA LEU A 139 -6.46 11.90 -4.02
C LEU A 139 -6.17 11.06 -2.79
N GLU A 140 -7.20 10.69 -2.08
CA GLU A 140 -7.07 9.98 -0.82
C GLU A 140 -8.25 9.00 -0.60
N PRO A 141 -8.12 7.98 0.22
CA PRO A 141 -9.28 7.19 0.67
C PRO A 141 -10.19 8.04 1.55
N ALA A 142 -11.50 7.91 1.38
CA ALA A 142 -12.49 8.65 2.19
C ALA A 142 -12.52 8.24 3.67
N ALA A 143 -11.94 7.08 4.01
CA ALA A 143 -11.80 6.60 5.39
C ALA A 143 -10.44 5.91 5.58
N SER A 144 -9.81 6.14 6.71
CA SER A 144 -8.45 5.68 7.06
C SER A 144 -8.22 4.15 7.03
N ARG A 145 -9.26 3.34 6.87
CA ARG A 145 -9.19 1.86 6.80
C ARG A 145 -9.71 1.28 5.48
N GLY A 146 -9.84 2.07 4.44
CA GLY A 146 -10.65 1.73 3.28
C GLY A 146 -9.93 1.50 1.96
N CYS A 147 -8.62 1.50 1.89
CA CYS A 147 -7.88 1.32 0.65
C CYS A 147 -6.99 0.06 0.71
N ASN A 148 -7.60 -1.11 0.73
CA ASN A 148 -6.86 -2.34 0.44
C ASN A 148 -7.14 -2.70 -1.01
N ASP A 149 -6.11 -3.14 -1.73
CA ASP A 149 -6.16 -3.51 -3.15
C ASP A 149 -6.68 -2.36 -4.04
N ALA A 150 -6.21 -1.14 -3.77
CA ALA A 150 -6.52 0.00 -4.60
C ALA A 150 -5.62 0.03 -5.85
N HIS A 151 -6.17 0.47 -6.96
CA HIS A 151 -5.42 0.74 -8.17
C HIS A 151 -5.69 2.18 -8.60
N PHE A 152 -4.69 3.04 -8.51
CA PHE A 152 -4.76 4.44 -8.87
C PHE A 152 -3.95 4.71 -10.12
N GLU A 153 -4.61 5.15 -11.18
CA GLU A 153 -4.00 5.58 -12.42
C GLU A 153 -4.28 7.07 -12.62
N LEU A 154 -3.23 7.88 -12.57
CA LEU A 154 -3.30 9.32 -12.72
C LEU A 154 -2.55 9.78 -13.96
N SER A 155 -3.16 10.64 -14.77
CA SER A 155 -2.44 11.44 -15.75
C SER A 155 -2.46 12.89 -15.26
N VAL A 156 -1.29 13.46 -15.05
CA VAL A 156 -1.11 14.81 -14.49
C VAL A 156 -0.35 15.72 -15.46
N PRO A 157 -0.44 17.05 -15.38
CA PRO A 157 0.46 17.93 -16.13
C PRO A 157 1.91 17.61 -15.77
N ALA A 158 2.79 17.58 -16.75
CA ALA A 158 4.19 17.16 -16.53
C ALA A 158 4.93 18.04 -15.52
N GLY A 159 4.61 19.33 -15.41
CA GLY A 159 5.32 20.28 -14.53
C GLY A 159 4.81 20.35 -13.10
N VAL A 160 3.95 19.43 -12.66
CA VAL A 160 3.42 19.45 -11.29
C VAL A 160 4.46 19.02 -10.26
N HIS A 161 4.33 19.53 -9.05
CA HIS A 161 4.97 18.96 -7.87
C HIS A 161 4.12 17.77 -7.41
N LEU A 162 4.69 16.58 -7.43
CA LEU A 162 4.02 15.34 -7.07
C LEU A 162 4.44 14.87 -5.69
N VAL A 163 3.50 14.79 -4.77
CA VAL A 163 3.71 14.23 -3.42
C VAL A 163 2.92 12.94 -3.30
N THR A 164 3.60 11.84 -3.02
CA THR A 164 2.96 10.53 -2.86
C THR A 164 3.25 9.92 -1.50
N ASN A 165 2.20 9.40 -0.86
CA ASN A 165 2.31 8.68 0.40
C ASN A 165 1.67 7.31 0.25
N THR A 166 2.48 6.27 0.17
CA THR A 166 2.02 4.89 0.04
C THR A 166 2.41 4.06 1.27
N TRP A 167 1.53 3.19 1.71
CA TRP A 167 1.85 2.31 2.83
C TRP A 167 2.30 0.93 2.33
N SER A 168 1.55 0.35 1.41
CA SER A 168 1.92 -0.91 0.76
C SER A 168 1.46 -0.93 -0.69
N GLY A 169 2.29 -1.47 -1.56
CA GLY A 169 2.02 -1.50 -2.99
C GLY A 169 3.04 -0.70 -3.79
N SER A 170 3.05 -0.89 -5.09
CA SER A 170 4.06 -0.26 -5.96
C SER A 170 3.67 1.16 -6.38
N LEU A 171 4.67 2.03 -6.43
CA LEU A 171 4.56 3.37 -6.99
C LEU A 171 5.32 3.43 -8.32
N ARG A 172 4.65 3.81 -9.41
CA ARG A 172 5.27 4.08 -10.70
C ARG A 172 5.00 5.50 -11.14
N VAL A 173 6.06 6.26 -11.34
CA VAL A 173 5.98 7.64 -11.82
C VAL A 173 6.74 7.76 -13.13
N SER A 174 6.12 8.32 -14.16
CA SER A 174 6.77 8.50 -15.45
C SER A 174 6.49 9.86 -16.07
N GLY A 175 7.53 10.52 -16.60
CA GLY A 175 7.42 11.76 -17.38
C GLY A 175 7.01 12.99 -16.58
N VAL A 176 7.07 12.98 -15.27
CA VAL A 176 6.88 14.16 -14.41
C VAL A 176 8.16 15.00 -14.47
N LYS A 177 8.02 16.28 -14.78
CA LYS A 177 9.11 17.24 -14.97
C LYS A 177 9.23 18.26 -13.85
N GLY A 178 8.28 18.29 -12.92
CA GLY A 178 8.39 18.98 -11.64
C GLY A 178 8.95 18.06 -10.57
N GLU A 179 9.03 18.59 -9.35
CA GLU A 179 9.56 17.90 -8.17
C GLU A 179 8.71 16.66 -7.82
N ILE A 180 9.38 15.61 -7.36
CA ILE A 180 8.74 14.35 -6.95
C ILE A 180 9.17 14.02 -5.54
N ASP A 181 8.22 14.01 -4.59
CA ASP A 181 8.39 13.54 -3.22
C ASP A 181 7.62 12.23 -3.05
N ALA A 182 8.33 11.15 -2.89
CA ALA A 182 7.75 9.82 -2.78
C ALA A 182 8.08 9.19 -1.43
N HIS A 183 7.06 9.03 -0.59
CA HIS A 183 7.19 8.33 0.69
C HIS A 183 6.46 6.99 0.61
N ALA A 184 7.20 5.89 0.78
CA ALA A 184 6.66 4.54 0.81
C ALA A 184 7.05 3.84 2.12
N GLN A 185 6.13 3.09 2.71
CA GLN A 185 6.49 2.25 3.85
C GLN A 185 6.94 0.86 3.40
N SER A 186 6.22 0.29 2.44
CA SER A 186 6.53 -1.03 1.90
C SER A 186 6.02 -1.13 0.46
N GLY A 187 6.92 -1.46 -0.44
CA GLY A 187 6.62 -1.59 -1.87
C GLY A 187 7.65 -0.85 -2.74
N ASP A 188 7.72 -1.26 -3.98
CA ASP A 188 8.74 -0.78 -4.89
C ASP A 188 8.37 0.61 -5.46
N VAL A 189 9.40 1.43 -5.66
CA VAL A 189 9.28 2.76 -6.26
C VAL A 189 10.04 2.80 -7.59
N ASP A 190 9.33 3.04 -8.69
CA ASP A 190 9.89 3.14 -10.04
C ASP A 190 9.62 4.54 -10.59
N VAL A 191 10.67 5.34 -10.76
CA VAL A 191 10.60 6.71 -11.30
C VAL A 191 11.34 6.77 -12.64
N ARG A 192 10.66 7.24 -13.69
CA ARG A 192 11.21 7.34 -15.03
C ARG A 192 11.05 8.74 -15.61
N ASP A 193 12.13 9.21 -16.28
CA ASP A 193 12.13 10.48 -16.99
C ASP A 193 11.74 11.68 -16.12
N ALA A 194 12.27 11.75 -14.89
CA ALA A 194 12.11 12.90 -14.01
C ALA A 194 12.84 14.12 -14.54
N GLY A 195 12.20 15.30 -14.47
CA GLY A 195 12.76 16.54 -15.01
C GLY A 195 13.40 17.45 -13.98
N ASP A 196 13.03 17.33 -12.73
CA ASP A 196 13.47 18.12 -11.60
C ASP A 196 13.90 17.20 -10.45
N ASP A 197 13.96 17.70 -9.24
CA ASP A 197 14.43 17.00 -8.07
C ASP A 197 13.51 15.80 -7.72
N VAL A 198 14.14 14.72 -7.28
CA VAL A 198 13.48 13.48 -6.87
C VAL A 198 13.92 13.13 -5.46
N GLU A 199 12.99 13.11 -4.54
CA GLU A 199 13.18 12.63 -3.18
C GLU A 199 12.35 11.35 -2.96
N VAL A 200 13.01 10.29 -2.53
CA VAL A 200 12.37 9.00 -2.24
C VAL A 200 12.77 8.55 -0.86
N GLU A 201 11.78 8.39 -0.01
CA GLU A 201 11.95 7.78 1.31
C GLU A 201 11.14 6.48 1.39
N THR A 202 11.82 5.36 1.66
CA THR A 202 11.12 4.09 1.87
C THR A 202 11.66 3.34 3.10
N LEU A 203 10.82 2.56 3.73
CA LEU A 203 11.25 1.70 4.82
C LEU A 203 11.65 0.31 4.28
N SER A 204 10.92 -0.18 3.27
CA SER A 204 11.19 -1.49 2.66
C SER A 204 10.65 -1.53 1.23
N GLY A 205 11.47 -1.97 0.32
CA GLY A 205 11.17 -2.07 -1.12
C GLY A 205 12.29 -1.50 -1.96
N ASP A 206 12.36 -1.94 -3.20
CA ASP A 206 13.40 -1.52 -4.11
C ASP A 206 13.06 -0.17 -4.76
N VAL A 207 14.09 0.65 -4.95
CA VAL A 207 13.97 1.96 -5.61
C VAL A 207 14.69 1.93 -6.94
N THR A 208 13.96 2.12 -8.02
CA THR A 208 14.53 2.21 -9.36
C THR A 208 14.26 3.59 -9.95
N ILE A 209 15.32 4.32 -10.31
CA ILE A 209 15.22 5.64 -10.95
C ILE A 209 15.92 5.60 -12.29
N GLN A 210 15.24 6.02 -13.35
CA GLN A 210 15.77 6.05 -14.71
C GLN A 210 15.59 7.44 -15.33
N GLY A 211 16.69 8.11 -15.68
CA GLY A 211 16.66 9.38 -16.40
C GLY A 211 16.23 10.57 -15.54
N ALA A 212 16.92 10.82 -14.42
CA ALA A 212 16.72 12.02 -13.59
C ALA A 212 17.61 13.18 -14.05
N SER A 213 17.07 14.40 -14.11
CA SER A 213 17.79 15.59 -14.53
C SER A 213 18.14 16.54 -13.37
N GLY A 214 17.35 16.57 -12.32
CA GLY A 214 17.58 17.30 -11.06
C GLY A 214 18.36 16.52 -10.03
N ALA A 215 18.34 16.98 -8.79
CA ALA A 215 18.91 16.26 -7.66
C ALA A 215 18.13 14.95 -7.41
N VAL A 216 18.83 13.93 -6.97
CA VAL A 216 18.25 12.63 -6.61
C VAL A 216 18.67 12.29 -5.20
N ASN A 217 17.71 12.27 -4.29
CA ASN A 217 17.89 11.91 -2.89
C ASN A 217 17.06 10.65 -2.60
N VAL A 218 17.72 9.58 -2.19
CA VAL A 218 17.05 8.31 -1.87
C VAL A 218 17.48 7.83 -0.51
N HIS A 219 16.52 7.60 0.36
CA HIS A 219 16.73 7.02 1.67
C HIS A 219 15.87 5.75 1.83
N THR A 220 16.50 4.62 2.07
CA THR A 220 15.80 3.37 2.39
C THR A 220 16.39 2.71 3.62
N VAL A 221 15.61 1.93 4.33
CA VAL A 221 16.13 1.08 5.40
C VAL A 221 16.46 -0.32 4.88
N SER A 222 15.62 -0.85 4.00
CA SER A 222 15.83 -2.19 3.43
C SER A 222 15.30 -2.26 2.02
N GLY A 223 16.17 -2.55 1.08
CA GLY A 223 15.87 -2.63 -0.35
C GLY A 223 17.04 -2.12 -1.18
N ASP A 224 17.08 -2.53 -2.42
CA ASP A 224 18.13 -2.14 -3.35
C ASP A 224 17.79 -0.79 -4.01
N ILE A 225 18.82 0.01 -4.26
CA ILE A 225 18.68 1.30 -4.95
C ILE A 225 19.39 1.22 -6.29
N SER A 226 18.67 1.46 -7.37
CA SER A 226 19.22 1.51 -8.71
C SER A 226 18.94 2.86 -9.39
N LEU A 227 19.99 3.57 -9.77
CA LEU A 227 19.90 4.80 -10.56
C LEU A 227 20.59 4.62 -11.90
N THR A 228 19.87 4.87 -12.98
CA THR A 228 20.44 4.91 -14.34
C THR A 228 20.20 6.26 -14.98
N GLY A 229 21.28 6.94 -15.43
CA GLY A 229 21.18 8.17 -16.20
C GLY A 229 20.88 9.44 -15.38
N GLY A 230 21.42 9.58 -14.16
CA GLY A 230 21.32 10.77 -13.31
C GLY A 230 22.27 11.89 -13.75
N ARG A 231 21.82 13.16 -13.68
CA ARG A 231 22.61 14.34 -14.08
C ARG A 231 22.80 15.39 -12.99
N GLY A 232 21.91 15.50 -12.03
CA GLY A 232 22.02 16.40 -10.88
C GLY A 232 22.92 15.87 -9.78
N THR A 233 22.83 16.43 -8.60
CA THR A 233 23.45 15.85 -7.39
C THR A 233 22.79 14.53 -7.04
N VAL A 234 23.56 13.57 -6.55
CA VAL A 234 23.07 12.26 -6.19
C VAL A 234 23.45 11.96 -4.74
N GLU A 235 22.46 11.71 -3.90
CA GLU A 235 22.65 11.24 -2.53
C GLU A 235 21.77 10.00 -2.31
N MET A 236 22.42 8.90 -1.88
CA MET A 236 21.74 7.64 -1.65
C MET A 236 22.18 7.00 -0.35
N GLU A 237 21.24 6.63 0.47
CA GLU A 237 21.49 6.01 1.76
C GLU A 237 20.61 4.77 1.93
N THR A 238 21.24 3.67 2.33
CA THR A 238 20.53 2.45 2.75
C THR A 238 21.17 1.86 4.00
N VAL A 239 20.38 1.18 4.79
CA VAL A 239 20.93 0.38 5.90
C VAL A 239 21.22 -1.05 5.43
N SER A 240 20.36 -1.61 4.58
CA SER A 240 20.54 -2.97 4.06
C SER A 240 19.99 -3.07 2.65
N GLY A 241 20.88 -3.33 1.72
CA GLY A 241 20.60 -3.43 0.29
C GLY A 241 21.75 -2.90 -0.55
N ASP A 242 21.76 -3.26 -1.82
CA ASP A 242 22.81 -2.86 -2.75
C ASP A 242 22.49 -1.51 -3.38
N ILE A 243 23.52 -0.73 -3.69
CA ILE A 243 23.39 0.54 -4.41
C ILE A 243 24.06 0.42 -5.77
N GLU A 244 23.31 0.58 -6.83
CA GLU A 244 23.82 0.56 -8.18
C GLU A 244 23.59 1.88 -8.90
N LEU A 245 24.68 2.52 -9.35
CA LEU A 245 24.65 3.74 -10.15
C LEU A 245 25.25 3.47 -11.52
N ARG A 246 24.44 3.64 -12.59
CA ARG A 246 24.87 3.43 -13.98
C ARG A 246 24.65 4.68 -14.82
N ASP A 247 25.57 4.96 -15.73
CA ASP A 247 25.48 6.07 -16.69
C ASP A 247 25.23 7.44 -16.02
N VAL A 248 25.70 7.59 -14.76
CA VAL A 248 25.56 8.83 -14.00
C VAL A 248 26.60 9.85 -14.45
N VAL A 249 26.12 11.07 -14.73
CA VAL A 249 26.93 12.24 -15.09
C VAL A 249 26.65 13.35 -14.09
N SER A 250 27.27 13.26 -12.93
CA SER A 250 27.05 14.18 -11.81
C SER A 250 28.36 14.80 -11.35
N SER A 251 28.30 16.02 -10.85
CA SER A 251 29.43 16.67 -10.18
C SER A 251 29.53 16.34 -8.69
N GLN A 252 28.49 15.76 -8.13
CA GLN A 252 28.48 15.36 -6.71
C GLN A 252 27.66 14.07 -6.56
N VAL A 253 28.35 13.04 -6.09
CA VAL A 253 27.73 11.76 -5.75
C VAL A 253 28.15 11.41 -4.33
N ARG A 254 27.18 11.10 -3.51
CA ARG A 254 27.36 10.58 -2.16
C ARG A 254 26.49 9.35 -1.98
N THR A 255 27.11 8.25 -1.56
CA THR A 255 26.39 7.02 -1.25
C THR A 255 26.86 6.46 0.06
N ASN A 256 25.95 5.97 0.86
CA ASN A 256 26.20 5.37 2.15
C ASN A 256 25.36 4.10 2.32
N SER A 257 26.02 2.97 2.59
CA SER A 257 25.35 1.73 2.96
C SER A 257 25.93 1.19 4.26
N THR A 258 25.09 0.62 5.12
CA THR A 258 25.62 -0.12 6.26
C THR A 258 25.93 -1.56 5.89
N SER A 259 25.08 -2.18 5.07
CA SER A 259 25.28 -3.57 4.64
C SER A 259 24.74 -3.76 3.22
N GLY A 260 25.64 -4.02 2.30
CA GLY A 260 25.35 -4.20 0.87
C GLY A 260 26.48 -3.73 0.00
N ASP A 261 26.47 -4.20 -1.23
CA ASP A 261 27.48 -3.86 -2.22
C ASP A 261 27.15 -2.53 -2.90
N LEU A 262 28.19 -1.80 -3.29
CA LEU A 262 28.06 -0.54 -3.96
C LEU A 262 28.78 -0.59 -5.32
N THR A 263 28.02 -0.38 -6.37
CA THR A 263 28.55 -0.34 -7.73
C THR A 263 28.33 1.04 -8.36
N PHE A 264 29.39 1.66 -8.81
CA PHE A 264 29.33 2.90 -9.58
C PHE A 264 29.95 2.71 -10.96
N ALA A 265 29.17 3.02 -12.00
CA ALA A 265 29.61 3.04 -13.40
C ALA A 265 29.11 4.35 -14.04
N GLY A 266 29.98 5.35 -14.10
CA GLY A 266 29.58 6.68 -14.57
C GLY A 266 30.72 7.54 -15.07
N ALA A 267 30.39 8.73 -15.55
CA ALA A 267 31.35 9.71 -15.95
C ALA A 267 31.87 10.52 -14.77
N ILE A 268 33.16 10.71 -14.69
CA ILE A 268 33.77 11.57 -13.69
C ILE A 268 33.93 12.98 -14.28
N VAL A 269 33.21 13.92 -13.68
CA VAL A 269 33.23 15.33 -14.09
C VAL A 269 34.42 16.05 -13.44
N ASN A 270 35.05 16.98 -14.18
CA ASN A 270 36.14 17.80 -13.63
C ASN A 270 35.67 18.56 -12.37
N ALA A 271 36.52 18.61 -11.34
CA ALA A 271 36.21 19.17 -10.03
C ALA A 271 35.04 18.48 -9.29
N GLY A 272 34.59 17.32 -9.79
CA GLY A 272 33.54 16.53 -9.15
C GLY A 272 33.98 15.93 -7.83
N ARG A 273 33.01 15.66 -6.95
CA ARG A 273 33.20 15.04 -5.64
C ARG A 273 32.35 13.76 -5.57
N TYR A 274 33.05 12.67 -5.32
CA TYR A 274 32.44 11.34 -5.28
C TYR A 274 32.84 10.67 -3.97
N GLN A 275 31.86 10.30 -3.18
CA GLN A 275 32.03 9.68 -1.87
C GLN A 275 31.18 8.43 -1.80
N PHE A 276 31.84 7.32 -1.62
CA PHE A 276 31.25 5.98 -1.55
C PHE A 276 31.65 5.33 -0.24
N GLU A 277 30.69 5.07 0.61
CA GLU A 277 30.94 4.50 1.93
C GLU A 277 30.05 3.27 2.14
N THR A 278 30.63 2.16 2.57
CA THR A 278 29.90 1.03 3.09
C THR A 278 30.57 0.51 4.36
N HIS A 279 29.77 0.02 5.30
CA HIS A 279 30.37 -0.62 6.47
C HIS A 279 30.71 -2.08 6.19
N SER A 280 29.82 -2.79 5.48
CA SER A 280 30.00 -4.19 5.14
C SER A 280 29.48 -4.47 3.73
N GLY A 281 30.41 -4.70 2.80
CA GLY A 281 30.10 -4.94 1.38
C GLY A 281 31.26 -4.55 0.46
N GLU A 282 31.19 -5.01 -0.78
CA GLU A 282 32.17 -4.69 -1.82
C GLU A 282 31.88 -3.32 -2.45
N LEU A 283 32.93 -2.53 -2.65
CA LEU A 283 32.89 -1.30 -3.43
C LEU A 283 33.46 -1.53 -4.81
N ARG A 284 32.64 -1.48 -5.85
CA ARG A 284 33.07 -1.61 -7.25
C ARG A 284 32.92 -0.30 -8.00
N LEU A 285 34.05 0.28 -8.42
CA LEU A 285 34.09 1.52 -9.18
C LEU A 285 34.56 1.25 -10.61
N GLU A 286 33.67 1.45 -11.59
CA GLU A 286 33.98 1.36 -13.00
C GLU A 286 34.20 2.77 -13.57
N LEU A 287 35.47 3.11 -13.79
CA LEU A 287 35.85 4.47 -14.24
C LEU A 287 36.32 4.48 -15.68
N PRO A 288 36.13 5.60 -16.43
CA PRO A 288 36.67 5.76 -17.76
C PRO A 288 38.23 5.62 -17.78
N ALA A 289 38.77 4.99 -18.79
CA ALA A 289 40.19 4.74 -18.89
C ALA A 289 41.05 6.02 -18.88
N ASN A 290 40.48 7.16 -19.26
CA ASN A 290 41.12 8.48 -19.31
C ASN A 290 40.70 9.39 -18.14
N VAL A 291 40.22 8.82 -17.04
CA VAL A 291 39.82 9.60 -15.89
C VAL A 291 40.94 10.43 -15.30
N GLY A 292 40.63 11.69 -14.92
CA GLY A 292 41.53 12.57 -14.18
C GLY A 292 40.96 12.83 -12.78
N ALA A 293 41.50 12.15 -11.77
CA ALA A 293 41.00 12.28 -10.40
C ALA A 293 42.05 11.93 -9.35
N GLU A 294 41.90 12.52 -8.16
CA GLU A 294 42.55 12.09 -6.95
C GLU A 294 41.69 11.05 -6.27
N LEU A 295 42.22 9.85 -6.01
CA LEU A 295 41.51 8.76 -5.41
C LEU A 295 42.05 8.48 -3.99
N SER A 296 41.16 8.28 -3.05
CA SER A 296 41.44 7.79 -1.69
C SER A 296 40.58 6.55 -1.46
N LEU A 297 41.22 5.39 -1.53
CA LEU A 297 40.57 4.10 -1.29
C LEU A 297 40.98 3.56 0.07
N SER A 298 40.05 3.08 0.86
CA SER A 298 40.38 2.49 2.16
C SER A 298 39.47 1.30 2.52
N THR A 299 40.07 0.28 3.09
CA THR A 299 39.38 -0.84 3.75
C THR A 299 40.09 -1.21 5.07
N PHE A 300 39.30 -1.56 6.07
CA PHE A 300 39.88 -2.08 7.30
C PHE A 300 40.16 -3.59 7.21
N SER A 301 39.22 -4.35 6.69
CA SER A 301 39.32 -5.79 6.49
C SER A 301 38.87 -6.17 5.08
N GLY A 302 39.80 -6.29 4.16
CA GLY A 302 39.55 -6.60 2.76
C GLY A 302 40.77 -6.32 1.89
N GLU A 303 40.60 -6.37 0.57
CA GLU A 303 41.64 -6.08 -0.41
C GLU A 303 41.26 -4.86 -1.26
N ILE A 304 42.29 -4.19 -1.77
CA ILE A 304 42.14 -3.10 -2.72
C ILE A 304 42.78 -3.52 -4.05
N ASP A 305 41.93 -3.75 -5.05
CA ASP A 305 42.32 -4.13 -6.38
C ASP A 305 42.14 -2.98 -7.37
N SER A 306 43.10 -2.74 -8.24
CA SER A 306 43.04 -1.68 -9.23
C SER A 306 43.54 -2.11 -10.58
N ALA A 307 42.71 -1.97 -11.62
CA ALA A 307 43.10 -2.13 -13.01
C ALA A 307 43.89 -0.91 -13.57
N PHE A 308 44.02 0.17 -12.81
CA PHE A 308 44.79 1.35 -13.19
C PHE A 308 46.23 1.27 -12.65
N PRO A 309 47.19 1.82 -13.39
CA PRO A 309 48.56 1.90 -12.90
C PRO A 309 48.60 2.86 -11.72
N ILE A 310 49.06 2.36 -10.55
CA ILE A 310 49.14 3.12 -9.31
C ILE A 310 50.52 3.78 -9.26
N THR A 311 50.55 5.10 -9.27
CA THR A 311 51.76 5.86 -8.95
C THR A 311 51.61 6.41 -7.53
N LEU A 312 52.30 5.79 -6.59
CA LEU A 312 52.25 6.23 -5.20
C LEU A 312 52.97 7.58 -5.05
N THR A 313 52.25 8.55 -4.46
CA THR A 313 52.90 9.82 -4.08
C THR A 313 53.86 9.58 -2.92
N PRO A 314 55.11 10.06 -2.95
CA PRO A 314 56.05 9.92 -1.84
C PRO A 314 55.48 10.53 -0.56
N GLY A 315 55.28 9.69 0.43
CA GLY A 315 54.66 10.06 1.72
C GLY A 315 53.39 9.30 2.06
N ALA A 316 52.80 8.55 1.14
CA ALA A 316 51.73 7.60 1.45
C ALA A 316 52.27 6.43 2.27
N HIS A 317 52.05 6.45 3.57
CA HIS A 317 52.46 5.37 4.46
C HIS A 317 51.51 4.20 4.25
N GLY A 318 52.00 3.22 3.50
CA GLY A 318 51.41 1.90 3.44
C GLY A 318 52.05 1.01 4.50
N ILE A 319 51.23 0.25 5.19
CA ILE A 319 51.52 -1.02 5.84
C ILE A 319 52.06 -0.96 7.26
N GLY A 320 51.15 -0.95 8.22
CA GLY A 320 51.33 -1.56 9.53
C GLY A 320 50.34 -2.75 9.63
N ALA A 321 50.83 -3.90 10.04
CA ALA A 321 50.14 -5.19 10.04
C ALA A 321 48.86 -5.30 10.93
N SER A 322 48.27 -4.17 11.29
CA SER A 322 47.10 -4.10 12.17
C SER A 322 46.23 -2.86 11.92
N GLN A 323 46.36 -2.17 10.80
CA GLN A 323 45.64 -0.91 10.50
C GLN A 323 45.01 -0.96 9.12
N ALA A 324 43.93 -0.21 8.96
CA ALA A 324 43.19 -0.04 7.71
C ALA A 324 44.13 0.16 6.50
N LYS A 325 43.92 -0.61 5.44
CA LYS A 325 44.66 -0.43 4.20
C LYS A 325 44.11 0.85 3.54
N LYS A 326 44.96 1.86 3.37
CA LYS A 326 44.63 3.12 2.71
C LYS A 326 45.56 3.37 1.54
N LEU A 327 44.98 3.63 0.38
CA LEU A 327 45.69 3.90 -0.86
C LEU A 327 45.24 5.24 -1.41
N THR A 328 46.15 6.20 -1.52
CA THR A 328 45.87 7.51 -2.12
C THR A 328 46.78 7.69 -3.33
N PHE A 329 46.23 7.99 -4.48
CA PHE A 329 46.92 8.17 -5.71
C PHE A 329 46.17 9.05 -6.69
N SER A 330 46.80 9.57 -7.72
CA SER A 330 46.18 10.38 -8.77
C SER A 330 46.20 9.62 -10.09
N LEU A 331 45.09 9.72 -10.81
CA LEU A 331 44.94 9.25 -12.19
C LEU A 331 44.84 10.45 -13.12
N GLY A 332 45.62 10.47 -14.18
CA GLY A 332 45.60 11.54 -15.18
C GLY A 332 45.92 12.94 -14.62
N GLN A 333 45.35 13.95 -15.27
CA GLN A 333 45.50 15.36 -14.85
C GLN A 333 44.13 15.96 -14.60
N GLY A 334 43.44 15.48 -13.58
CA GLY A 334 42.11 15.95 -13.23
C GLY A 334 42.05 16.51 -11.81
N SER A 335 40.98 17.26 -11.54
CA SER A 335 40.72 17.87 -10.25
C SER A 335 39.54 17.21 -9.50
N ALA A 336 38.99 16.12 -10.03
CA ALA A 336 37.96 15.38 -9.35
C ALA A 336 38.51 14.65 -8.14
N ARG A 337 37.71 14.49 -7.09
CA ARG A 337 38.06 13.75 -5.91
C ARG A 337 37.12 12.58 -5.72
N ILE A 338 37.70 11.39 -5.56
CA ILE A 338 36.97 10.15 -5.31
C ILE A 338 37.43 9.56 -4.00
N ILE A 339 36.51 9.36 -3.08
CA ILE A 339 36.71 8.71 -1.79
C ILE A 339 35.87 7.45 -1.78
N ALA A 340 36.50 6.30 -1.52
CA ALA A 340 35.82 5.02 -1.40
C ALA A 340 36.31 4.30 -0.14
N GLU A 341 35.39 4.10 0.79
CA GLU A 341 35.72 3.57 2.11
C GLU A 341 34.79 2.40 2.48
N THR A 342 35.36 1.28 2.83
CA THR A 342 34.63 0.16 3.46
C THR A 342 35.32 -0.27 4.76
N PHE A 343 34.53 -0.72 5.71
CA PHE A 343 35.14 -1.31 6.91
C PHE A 343 35.42 -2.79 6.69
N SER A 344 34.51 -3.54 6.12
CA SER A 344 34.67 -4.97 5.84
C SER A 344 34.20 -5.28 4.43
N GLY A 345 35.13 -5.50 3.54
CA GLY A 345 34.89 -5.79 2.11
C GLY A 345 35.99 -5.28 1.22
N ASP A 346 35.95 -5.68 -0.02
CA ASP A 346 36.96 -5.34 -1.00
C ASP A 346 36.63 -4.04 -1.74
N VAL A 347 37.64 -3.31 -2.17
CA VAL A 347 37.50 -2.14 -3.04
C VAL A 347 38.11 -2.46 -4.40
N THR A 348 37.25 -2.59 -5.40
CA THR A 348 37.64 -2.96 -6.75
C THR A 348 37.51 -1.78 -7.71
N LEU A 349 38.61 -1.37 -8.33
CA LEU A 349 38.64 -0.31 -9.32
C LEU A 349 38.90 -0.89 -10.72
N THR A 350 37.91 -0.78 -11.60
CA THR A 350 37.97 -1.31 -12.97
C THR A 350 37.89 -0.21 -14.03
N LYS A 351 38.30 -0.53 -15.23
CA LYS A 351 38.12 0.37 -16.37
C LYS A 351 36.83 0.06 -17.09
N THR A 352 36.00 1.08 -17.28
CA THR A 352 34.81 0.94 -18.13
C THR A 352 35.22 0.40 -19.48
N GLY A 353 34.82 -0.82 -19.80
CA GLY A 353 35.05 -1.42 -21.10
C GLY A 353 34.20 -0.67 -22.13
N ARG A 354 34.80 -0.23 -23.22
CA ARG A 354 34.04 0.16 -24.42
C ARG A 354 33.26 -1.10 -24.81
N ARG A 355 31.96 -1.19 -24.53
CA ARG A 355 31.14 -2.18 -25.22
C ARG A 355 31.22 -1.88 -26.71
N PRO A 356 31.56 -2.90 -27.53
CA PRO A 356 31.67 -2.73 -28.97
C PRO A 356 30.35 -2.33 -29.61
#